data_5a344269c4bf3a0044b1ab32a6393932
#
_entry.id   5a344269c4bf3a0044b1ab32a6393932
#
_cell.length_a   1.000
_cell.length_b   1.000
_cell.length_c   1.000
_cell.angle_alpha   90.00
_cell.angle_beta   90.00
_cell.angle_gamma   90.00
#
_symmetry.space_group_name_H-M   'P 1'
#
loop_
_entity.id
_entity.type
_entity.pdbx_description
1 polymer ?
#
loop_
_entity_poly.entity_id
_entity_poly.type
_entity_poly.pdbx_seq_one_letter_code
_entity_poly.pdbx_strand_id
1 'polypeptide(L)'
;IAFVNYQATTLGQIARANDHARIRLASVEPSEFDRLGHYDVVLMNGMGLRITAEERAALQRAADRGLTVITTMATNPANEIISADSATLAAVKGYLSGGGRKNYRNLLVTLRRTVDGKRFDTDEPEPPVVRDLRQFYHADSSDPEAEELDFDSVEAYEAFLARHGLLKADAPRVIVTGQMGEPAELIARLEETGNAVYPLRNLQ
;
A
#
# COMPACT_ATOMS: atom_id res chain seq x y z
N ILE A 1 11.63 -2.94 9.28
CA ILE A 1 10.18 -2.68 9.49
C ILE A 1 9.49 -4.03 9.49
N ALA A 2 8.71 -4.32 10.52
CA ALA A 2 7.84 -5.49 10.58
C ALA A 2 6.40 -5.11 10.21
N PHE A 3 5.74 -5.96 9.44
CA PHE A 3 4.33 -5.84 9.08
C PHE A 3 3.54 -6.98 9.70
N VAL A 4 2.44 -6.65 10.36
CA VAL A 4 1.55 -7.61 11.01
C VAL A 4 0.16 -7.55 10.39
N ASN A 5 -0.37 -8.69 9.97
CA ASN A 5 -1.71 -8.83 9.40
C ASN A 5 -1.95 -7.98 8.13
N TYR A 6 -0.92 -7.87 7.27
CA TYR A 6 -1.07 -7.29 5.93
C TYR A 6 -1.24 -8.40 4.89
N GLN A 7 -2.03 -8.13 3.88
CA GLN A 7 -2.19 -9.06 2.75
C GLN A 7 -0.87 -9.18 1.97
N ALA A 8 -0.57 -10.38 1.49
CA ALA A 8 0.66 -10.66 0.75
C ALA A 8 0.82 -9.78 -0.51
N THR A 9 -0.29 -9.45 -1.18
CA THR A 9 -0.31 -8.54 -2.33
C THR A 9 0.15 -7.13 -1.95
N THR A 10 -0.39 -6.56 -0.87
CA THR A 10 0.02 -5.25 -0.36
C THR A 10 1.51 -5.25 0.05
N LEU A 11 1.96 -6.30 0.73
CA LEU A 11 3.38 -6.42 1.09
C LEU A 11 4.28 -6.53 -0.14
N GLY A 12 3.83 -7.25 -1.18
CA GLY A 12 4.54 -7.34 -2.45
C GLY A 12 4.69 -5.98 -3.14
N GLN A 13 3.63 -5.16 -3.13
CA GLN A 13 3.66 -3.79 -3.66
C GLN A 13 4.60 -2.89 -2.86
N ILE A 14 4.53 -2.93 -1.53
CA ILE A 14 5.44 -2.17 -0.65
C ILE A 14 6.89 -2.62 -0.88
N ALA A 15 7.13 -3.92 -1.02
CA ALA A 15 8.47 -4.44 -1.27
C ALA A 15 9.05 -3.99 -2.62
N ARG A 16 8.22 -3.96 -3.67
CA ARG A 16 8.62 -3.42 -4.98
C ARG A 16 8.87 -1.91 -4.98
N ALA A 17 8.20 -1.18 -4.09
CA ALA A 17 8.42 0.25 -3.91
C ALA A 17 9.67 0.57 -3.06
N ASN A 18 10.33 -0.44 -2.49
CA ASN A 18 11.51 -0.26 -1.66
C ASN A 18 12.78 -0.11 -2.51
N ASP A 19 13.15 1.11 -2.82
CA ASP A 19 14.38 1.42 -3.58
C ASP A 19 15.63 1.48 -2.68
N HIS A 20 15.50 1.18 -1.37
CA HIS A 20 16.57 1.36 -0.40
C HIS A 20 17.01 0.03 0.23
N ALA A 21 18.18 -0.46 -0.17
CA ALA A 21 18.76 -1.71 0.36
C ALA A 21 18.95 -1.75 1.89
N ARG A 22 18.94 -0.57 2.54
CA ARG A 22 19.07 -0.46 4.00
C ARG A 22 17.74 -0.58 4.74
N ILE A 23 16.61 -0.55 4.04
CA ILE A 23 15.29 -0.79 4.61
C ILE A 23 14.95 -2.26 4.41
N ARG A 24 14.88 -2.99 5.52
CA ARG A 24 14.49 -4.40 5.51
C ARG A 24 13.05 -4.54 5.94
N LEU A 25 12.30 -5.34 5.20
CA LEU A 25 10.88 -5.60 5.42
C LEU A 25 10.71 -7.05 5.85
N ALA A 26 9.81 -7.29 6.78
CA ALA A 26 9.45 -8.63 7.23
C ALA A 26 7.95 -8.70 7.52
N SER A 27 7.31 -9.83 7.23
CA SER A 27 6.01 -10.19 7.77
C SER A 27 6.21 -10.90 9.10
N VAL A 28 5.43 -10.55 10.11
CA VAL A 28 5.54 -11.10 11.46
C VAL A 28 4.15 -11.53 11.94
N GLU A 29 4.08 -12.73 12.49
CA GLU A 29 2.86 -13.24 13.09
C GLU A 29 2.76 -12.84 14.58
N PRO A 30 1.55 -12.73 15.16
CA PRO A 30 1.37 -12.39 16.57
C PRO A 30 2.13 -13.31 17.54
N SER A 31 2.27 -14.58 17.21
CA SER A 31 3.04 -15.57 17.98
C SER A 31 4.55 -15.27 18.10
N GLU A 32 5.05 -14.31 17.30
CA GLU A 32 6.46 -13.90 17.27
C GLU A 32 6.70 -12.56 17.98
N PHE A 33 5.71 -12.01 18.66
CA PHE A 33 5.83 -10.69 19.32
C PHE A 33 6.86 -10.62 20.45
N ASP A 34 7.31 -11.73 20.97
CA ASP A 34 8.44 -11.81 21.89
C ASP A 34 9.79 -11.44 21.22
N ARG A 35 9.87 -11.52 19.89
CA ARG A 35 11.07 -11.27 19.09
C ARG A 35 11.12 -9.91 18.41
N LEU A 36 10.17 -9.03 18.70
CA LEU A 36 10.06 -7.71 18.06
C LEU A 36 11.26 -6.79 18.30
N GLY A 37 12.13 -7.08 19.26
CA GLY A 37 13.36 -6.31 19.52
C GLY A 37 14.38 -6.28 18.37
N HIS A 38 14.18 -7.07 17.31
CA HIS A 38 15.02 -7.04 16.10
C HIS A 38 14.55 -5.99 15.06
N TYR A 39 13.43 -5.33 15.31
CA TYR A 39 12.84 -4.35 14.42
C TYR A 39 12.91 -2.95 15.01
N ASP A 40 12.94 -1.94 14.15
CA ASP A 40 12.87 -0.53 14.55
C ASP A 40 11.41 -0.03 14.55
N VAL A 41 10.59 -0.60 13.66
CA VAL A 41 9.20 -0.20 13.46
C VAL A 41 8.32 -1.42 13.25
N VAL A 42 7.12 -1.40 13.83
CA VAL A 42 6.04 -2.36 13.57
C VAL A 42 4.83 -1.60 13.03
N LEU A 43 4.40 -1.97 11.84
CA LEU A 43 3.11 -1.58 11.30
C LEU A 43 2.12 -2.73 11.45
N MET A 44 1.01 -2.48 12.11
CA MET A 44 -0.02 -3.49 12.35
C MET A 44 -1.36 -3.07 11.76
N ASN A 45 -1.92 -3.92 10.90
CA ASN A 45 -3.30 -3.80 10.49
C ASN A 45 -4.17 -4.55 11.50
N GLY A 46 -4.85 -3.83 12.36
CA GLY A 46 -5.70 -4.40 13.41
C GLY A 46 -7.08 -4.85 12.93
N MET A 47 -7.41 -4.71 11.62
CA MET A 47 -8.68 -5.15 11.08
C MET A 47 -8.79 -6.67 11.12
N GLY A 48 -9.77 -7.19 11.84
CA GLY A 48 -10.00 -8.63 11.98
C GLY A 48 -8.90 -9.38 12.74
N LEU A 49 -7.85 -8.68 13.21
CA LEU A 49 -6.74 -9.28 13.92
C LEU A 49 -7.18 -9.76 15.30
N ARG A 50 -6.91 -11.05 15.58
CA ARG A 50 -7.12 -11.66 16.88
C ARG A 50 -5.76 -11.88 17.53
N ILE A 51 -5.53 -11.22 18.65
CA ILE A 51 -4.33 -11.41 19.47
C ILE A 51 -4.75 -11.73 20.91
N THR A 52 -4.00 -12.59 21.55
CA THR A 52 -4.18 -12.95 22.96
C THR A 52 -3.78 -11.80 23.89
N ALA A 53 -4.14 -11.90 25.14
CA ALA A 53 -3.70 -10.93 26.16
C ALA A 53 -2.17 -10.96 26.32
N GLU A 54 -1.52 -12.09 26.18
CA GLU A 54 -0.06 -12.23 26.26
C GLU A 54 0.63 -11.57 25.08
N GLU A 55 0.18 -11.81 23.85
CA GLU A 55 0.70 -11.18 22.63
C GLU A 55 0.54 -9.66 22.69
N ARG A 56 -0.63 -9.18 23.12
CA ARG A 56 -0.86 -7.74 23.33
C ARG A 56 0.11 -7.16 24.36
N ALA A 57 0.30 -7.84 25.49
CA ALA A 57 1.24 -7.41 26.51
C ALA A 57 2.69 -7.43 26.00
N ALA A 58 3.06 -8.39 25.16
CA ALA A 58 4.39 -8.45 24.53
C ALA A 58 4.61 -7.25 23.61
N LEU A 59 3.62 -6.92 22.76
CA LEU A 59 3.66 -5.77 21.87
C LEU A 59 3.74 -4.45 22.63
N GLN A 60 2.93 -4.30 23.70
CA GLN A 60 2.97 -3.12 24.58
C GLN A 60 4.34 -2.98 25.25
N ARG A 61 4.88 -4.05 25.82
CA ARG A 61 6.23 -4.00 26.42
C ARG A 61 7.32 -3.64 25.39
N ALA A 62 7.16 -4.04 24.15
CA ALA A 62 8.09 -3.65 23.09
C ALA A 62 7.98 -2.14 22.80
N ALA A 63 6.76 -1.61 22.71
CA ALA A 63 6.53 -0.17 22.55
C ALA A 63 7.08 0.63 23.74
N ASP A 64 6.86 0.19 24.96
CA ASP A 64 7.37 0.84 26.19
C ASP A 64 8.92 0.86 26.25
N ARG A 65 9.58 -0.07 25.56
CA ARG A 65 11.05 -0.09 25.42
C ARG A 65 11.57 0.74 24.24
N GLY A 66 10.69 1.46 23.54
CA GLY A 66 11.08 2.37 22.48
C GLY A 66 10.92 1.82 21.06
N LEU A 67 10.34 0.62 20.87
CA LEU A 67 9.94 0.16 19.55
C LEU A 67 8.78 1.03 19.06
N THR A 68 8.90 1.56 17.86
CA THR A 68 7.78 2.28 17.24
C THR A 68 6.73 1.30 16.75
N VAL A 69 5.55 1.36 17.33
CA VAL A 69 4.38 0.57 16.95
C VAL A 69 3.29 1.49 16.42
N ILE A 70 2.75 1.18 15.25
CA ILE A 70 1.65 1.92 14.64
C ILE A 70 0.56 0.93 14.21
N THR A 71 -0.55 0.97 14.92
CA THR A 71 -1.77 0.27 14.48
C THR A 71 -2.54 1.19 13.54
N THR A 72 -2.71 0.78 12.29
CA THR A 72 -3.36 1.62 11.26
C THR A 72 -4.87 1.54 11.27
N MET A 73 -5.41 0.38 11.59
CA MET A 73 -6.84 0.13 11.80
C MET A 73 -7.01 -0.88 12.93
N ALA A 74 -8.01 -0.73 13.76
CA ALA A 74 -8.29 -1.69 14.83
C ALA A 74 -9.81 -1.94 14.91
N THR A 75 -10.22 -3.18 14.64
CA THR A 75 -11.60 -3.61 14.88
C THR A 75 -11.88 -3.72 16.39
N ASN A 76 -10.86 -4.14 17.15
CA ASN A 76 -10.90 -4.16 18.60
C ASN A 76 -10.02 -3.00 19.14
N PRO A 77 -10.61 -1.99 19.82
CA PRO A 77 -9.83 -0.86 20.36
C PRO A 77 -8.71 -1.28 21.31
N ALA A 78 -8.84 -2.42 22.00
CA ALA A 78 -7.78 -2.93 22.88
C ALA A 78 -6.50 -3.34 22.12
N ASN A 79 -6.58 -3.50 20.81
CA ASN A 79 -5.44 -3.81 19.94
C ASN A 79 -4.81 -2.55 19.32
N GLU A 80 -5.36 -1.37 19.60
CA GLU A 80 -4.82 -0.10 19.11
C GLU A 80 -3.62 0.32 19.95
N ILE A 81 -2.42 0.03 19.47
CA ILE A 81 -1.17 0.46 20.09
C ILE A 81 -0.48 1.41 19.10
N ILE A 82 -0.30 2.65 19.53
CA ILE A 82 0.29 3.71 18.73
C ILE A 82 1.31 4.44 19.60
N SER A 83 2.59 4.33 19.24
CA SER A 83 3.69 5.04 19.90
C SER A 83 4.29 6.17 19.05
N ALA A 84 3.75 6.38 17.84
CA ALA A 84 4.11 7.52 16.99
C ALA A 84 3.25 8.76 17.31
N ASP A 85 3.74 9.94 16.94
CA ASP A 85 2.96 11.17 17.03
C ASP A 85 1.81 11.20 15.99
N SER A 86 0.87 12.12 16.19
CA SER A 86 -0.35 12.21 15.37
C SER A 86 -0.07 12.56 13.90
N ALA A 87 0.98 13.35 13.63
CA ALA A 87 1.34 13.74 12.26
C ALA A 87 1.92 12.54 11.50
N THR A 88 2.83 11.81 12.14
CA THR A 88 3.38 10.56 11.60
C THR A 88 2.29 9.52 11.36
N LEU A 89 1.38 9.34 12.31
CA LEU A 89 0.25 8.42 12.17
C LEU A 89 -0.64 8.80 10.98
N ALA A 90 -0.96 10.10 10.82
CA ALA A 90 -1.77 10.59 9.71
C ALA A 90 -1.09 10.35 8.36
N ALA A 91 0.22 10.64 8.26
CA ALA A 91 1.00 10.39 7.06
C ALA A 91 1.03 8.90 6.70
N VAL A 92 1.32 8.03 7.67
CA VAL A 92 1.34 6.56 7.47
C VAL A 92 -0.02 6.04 6.99
N LYS A 93 -1.11 6.46 7.64
CA LYS A 93 -2.47 6.10 7.22
C LYS A 93 -2.77 6.61 5.80
N GLY A 94 -2.36 7.83 5.48
CA GLY A 94 -2.53 8.43 4.15
C GLY A 94 -1.80 7.65 3.05
N TYR A 95 -0.53 7.31 3.25
CA TYR A 95 0.23 6.52 2.28
C TYR A 95 -0.38 5.13 2.06
N LEU A 96 -0.76 4.44 3.14
CA LEU A 96 -1.37 3.11 3.04
C LEU A 96 -2.75 3.15 2.35
N SER A 97 -3.54 4.16 2.65
CA SER A 97 -4.86 4.37 2.03
C SER A 97 -4.75 4.75 0.56
N GLY A 98 -3.81 5.63 0.21
CA GLY A 98 -3.59 6.05 -1.16
C GLY A 98 -2.99 4.96 -2.05
N GLY A 99 -2.22 4.04 -1.47
CA GLY A 99 -1.56 2.96 -2.21
C GLY A 99 -0.62 3.45 -3.32
N GLY A 100 -0.17 2.52 -4.15
CA GLY A 100 0.71 2.80 -5.29
C GLY A 100 2.18 3.03 -4.91
N ARG A 101 3.07 2.91 -5.90
CA ARG A 101 4.53 2.90 -5.69
C ARG A 101 5.03 4.16 -4.99
N LYS A 102 4.57 5.34 -5.42
CA LYS A 102 4.99 6.62 -4.85
C LYS A 102 4.63 6.74 -3.37
N ASN A 103 3.38 6.40 -3.01
CA ASN A 103 2.95 6.42 -1.61
C ASN A 103 3.73 5.41 -0.76
N TYR A 104 3.93 4.18 -1.26
CA TYR A 104 4.67 3.16 -0.51
C TYR A 104 6.15 3.50 -0.35
N ARG A 105 6.78 4.12 -1.37
CA ARG A 105 8.14 4.63 -1.26
C ARG A 105 8.22 5.72 -0.18
N ASN A 106 7.33 6.71 -0.22
CA ASN A 106 7.28 7.78 0.78
C ASN A 106 6.95 7.26 2.18
N LEU A 107 6.09 6.25 2.31
CA LEU A 107 5.86 5.54 3.57
C LEU A 107 7.16 5.00 4.16
N LEU A 108 7.94 4.26 3.37
CA LEU A 108 9.19 3.64 3.83
C LEU A 108 10.23 4.70 4.21
N VAL A 109 10.36 5.76 3.41
CA VAL A 109 11.26 6.89 3.70
C VAL A 109 10.83 7.61 4.98
N THR A 110 9.54 7.87 5.15
CA THR A 110 8.99 8.50 6.35
C THR A 110 9.32 7.69 7.61
N LEU A 111 9.02 6.39 7.57
CA LEU A 111 9.31 5.49 8.71
C LEU A 111 10.80 5.45 9.03
N ARG A 112 11.65 5.44 8.02
CA ARG A 112 13.10 5.40 8.21
C ARG A 112 13.68 6.70 8.75
N ARG A 113 13.25 7.84 8.20
CA ARG A 113 13.78 9.16 8.57
C ARG A 113 13.19 9.72 9.83
N THR A 114 11.87 9.64 9.97
CA THR A 114 11.12 10.36 11.01
C THR A 114 10.82 9.49 12.23
N VAL A 115 10.65 8.19 12.05
CA VAL A 115 10.26 7.28 13.14
C VAL A 115 11.47 6.62 13.78
N ASP A 116 12.32 5.96 12.98
CA ASP A 116 13.51 5.28 13.54
C ASP A 116 14.74 6.20 13.67
N GLY A 117 14.63 7.44 13.21
CA GLY A 117 15.70 8.43 13.29
C GLY A 117 16.94 8.14 12.43
N LYS A 118 16.87 7.12 11.57
CA LYS A 118 17.99 6.74 10.71
C LYS A 118 18.16 7.73 9.57
N ARG A 119 19.38 8.19 9.37
CA ARG A 119 19.73 9.10 8.27
C ARG A 119 20.25 8.30 7.09
N PHE A 120 19.77 8.61 5.92
CA PHE A 120 20.29 8.15 4.64
C PHE A 120 20.00 9.22 3.58
N ASP A 121 20.80 9.20 2.53
CA ASP A 121 20.70 10.19 1.45
C ASP A 121 19.46 9.88 0.61
N THR A 122 18.39 10.61 0.89
CA THR A 122 17.13 10.58 0.15
C THR A 122 16.46 11.94 0.24
N ASP A 123 15.63 12.23 -0.74
CA ASP A 123 14.75 13.39 -0.71
C ASP A 123 13.77 13.31 0.48
N GLU A 124 13.24 14.47 0.87
CA GLU A 124 12.15 14.53 1.84
C GLU A 124 10.93 13.79 1.28
N PRO A 125 10.23 12.99 2.12
CA PRO A 125 9.03 12.32 1.66
C PRO A 125 7.95 13.33 1.31
N GLU A 126 7.36 13.19 0.14
CA GLU A 126 6.23 14.01 -0.26
C GLU A 126 4.97 13.63 0.56
N PRO A 127 4.03 14.56 0.75
CA PRO A 127 2.75 14.24 1.38
C PRO A 127 2.02 13.08 0.68
N PRO A 128 1.18 12.33 1.41
CA PRO A 128 0.39 11.26 0.81
C PRO A 128 -0.47 11.77 -0.35
N VAL A 129 -0.39 11.08 -1.49
CA VAL A 129 -1.29 11.32 -2.61
C VAL A 129 -2.59 10.58 -2.32
N VAL A 130 -3.66 11.33 -2.08
CA VAL A 130 -5.02 10.77 -1.96
C VAL A 130 -5.51 10.50 -3.37
N ARG A 131 -5.71 9.21 -3.71
CA ARG A 131 -6.30 8.83 -4.99
C ARG A 131 -7.82 8.84 -4.88
N ASP A 132 -8.49 9.41 -5.87
CA ASP A 132 -9.94 9.25 -5.98
C ASP A 132 -10.23 7.79 -6.34
N LEU A 133 -10.94 7.09 -5.47
CA LEU A 133 -11.29 5.68 -5.66
C LEU A 133 -12.27 5.45 -6.83
N ARG A 134 -12.81 6.52 -7.41
CA ARG A 134 -13.71 6.49 -8.58
C ARG A 134 -13.00 6.65 -9.91
N GLN A 135 -11.68 6.81 -9.91
CA GLN A 135 -10.91 7.02 -11.13
C GLN A 135 -10.70 5.72 -11.91
N PHE A 136 -10.74 5.86 -13.23
CA PHE A 136 -10.19 4.85 -14.12
C PHE A 136 -8.67 4.85 -14.01
N TYR A 137 -8.08 3.71 -14.20
CA TYR A 137 -6.62 3.60 -14.23
C TYR A 137 -6.18 2.64 -15.32
N HIS A 138 -4.92 2.74 -15.73
CA HIS A 138 -4.31 1.79 -16.64
C HIS A 138 -2.88 1.51 -16.18
N ALA A 139 -2.49 0.24 -16.17
CA ALA A 139 -1.10 -0.13 -15.99
C ALA A 139 -0.37 0.15 -17.30
N ASP A 140 0.59 1.06 -17.31
CA ASP A 140 1.47 1.20 -18.48
C ASP A 140 2.49 0.06 -18.46
N SER A 141 2.23 -0.96 -19.29
CA SER A 141 3.11 -2.11 -19.40
C SER A 141 4.42 -1.80 -20.17
N SER A 142 4.52 -0.63 -20.78
CA SER A 142 5.71 -0.23 -21.54
C SER A 142 6.86 0.26 -20.67
N ASP A 143 6.54 0.68 -19.43
CA ASP A 143 7.53 1.11 -18.45
C ASP A 143 7.33 0.35 -17.12
N PRO A 144 8.19 -0.61 -16.78
CA PRO A 144 8.12 -1.34 -15.51
C PRO A 144 8.33 -0.45 -14.28
N GLU A 145 8.81 0.77 -14.46
CA GLU A 145 8.94 1.80 -13.44
C GLU A 145 7.74 2.75 -13.38
N ALA A 146 6.86 2.71 -14.39
CA ALA A 146 5.69 3.58 -14.47
C ALA A 146 4.70 3.29 -13.35
N GLU A 147 4.24 4.36 -12.73
CA GLU A 147 3.04 4.31 -11.91
C GLU A 147 1.84 4.10 -12.83
N GLU A 148 0.79 3.49 -12.27
CA GLU A 148 -0.48 3.43 -12.95
C GLU A 148 -0.94 4.83 -13.35
N LEU A 149 -1.38 4.98 -14.59
CA LEU A 149 -1.96 6.21 -15.08
C LEU A 149 -3.40 6.32 -14.55
N ASP A 150 -3.72 7.44 -13.93
CA ASP A 150 -5.05 7.73 -13.43
C ASP A 150 -5.77 8.71 -14.39
N PHE A 151 -7.08 8.53 -14.55
CA PHE A 151 -7.90 9.33 -15.45
C PHE A 151 -9.16 9.83 -14.73
N ASP A 152 -9.40 11.13 -14.79
CA ASP A 152 -10.48 11.80 -14.07
C ASP A 152 -11.84 11.68 -14.77
N SER A 153 -11.87 11.22 -16.02
CA SER A 153 -13.09 11.05 -16.77
C SER A 153 -13.05 9.88 -17.76
N VAL A 154 -14.22 9.38 -18.14
CA VAL A 154 -14.36 8.34 -19.16
C VAL A 154 -13.79 8.81 -20.49
N GLU A 155 -14.03 10.07 -20.86
CA GLU A 155 -13.56 10.65 -22.13
C GLU A 155 -12.03 10.69 -22.20
N ALA A 156 -11.38 11.09 -21.10
CA ALA A 156 -9.91 11.09 -21.01
C ALA A 156 -9.35 9.69 -21.12
N TYR A 157 -10.00 8.72 -20.46
CA TYR A 157 -9.61 7.32 -20.52
C TYR A 157 -9.82 6.72 -21.91
N GLU A 158 -10.99 6.94 -22.54
CA GLU A 158 -11.27 6.47 -23.92
C GLU A 158 -10.33 7.09 -24.95
N ALA A 159 -9.94 8.36 -24.77
CA ALA A 159 -8.91 9.00 -25.62
C ALA A 159 -7.55 8.32 -25.46
N PHE A 160 -7.20 7.85 -24.28
CA PHE A 160 -6.00 7.06 -24.03
C PHE A 160 -6.11 5.70 -24.73
N LEU A 161 -7.19 4.94 -24.52
CA LEU A 161 -7.41 3.64 -25.18
C LEU A 161 -7.36 3.75 -26.70
N ALA A 162 -7.98 4.79 -27.26
CA ALA A 162 -7.99 5.02 -28.70
C ALA A 162 -6.57 5.28 -29.27
N ARG A 163 -5.76 6.09 -28.56
CA ARG A 163 -4.36 6.35 -28.95
C ARG A 163 -3.50 5.09 -28.96
N HIS A 164 -3.79 4.15 -28.06
CA HIS A 164 -3.06 2.89 -27.95
C HIS A 164 -3.69 1.75 -28.76
N GLY A 165 -4.73 2.03 -29.57
CA GLY A 165 -5.40 1.04 -30.39
C GLY A 165 -6.22 0.01 -29.62
N LEU A 166 -6.50 0.28 -28.34
CA LEU A 166 -7.25 -0.58 -27.42
C LEU A 166 -8.77 -0.35 -27.50
N LEU A 167 -9.21 0.79 -28.05
CA LEU A 167 -10.63 1.11 -28.25
C LEU A 167 -10.99 0.89 -29.73
N LYS A 168 -11.59 -0.26 -30.04
CA LYS A 168 -12.13 -0.57 -31.37
C LYS A 168 -13.66 -0.42 -31.35
N ALA A 169 -14.25 -0.07 -32.49
CA ALA A 169 -15.70 0.20 -32.62
C ALA A 169 -16.57 -0.94 -32.09
N ASP A 170 -16.19 -2.19 -32.38
CA ASP A 170 -16.94 -3.40 -32.04
C ASP A 170 -16.35 -4.15 -30.83
N ALA A 171 -15.38 -3.57 -30.11
CA ALA A 171 -14.76 -4.23 -28.97
C ALA A 171 -15.77 -4.36 -27.82
N PRO A 172 -15.90 -5.56 -27.22
CA PRO A 172 -16.66 -5.70 -26.00
C PRO A 172 -16.07 -4.81 -24.89
N ARG A 173 -16.92 -4.11 -24.15
CA ARG A 173 -16.51 -3.27 -23.03
C ARG A 173 -16.57 -4.07 -21.75
N VAL A 174 -15.43 -4.19 -21.06
CA VAL A 174 -15.30 -4.96 -19.82
C VAL A 174 -14.90 -4.03 -18.67
N ILE A 175 -15.72 -3.97 -17.63
CA ILE A 175 -15.40 -3.23 -16.40
C ILE A 175 -14.72 -4.18 -15.43
N VAL A 176 -13.55 -3.80 -14.93
CA VAL A 176 -12.81 -4.51 -13.87
C VAL A 176 -12.81 -3.67 -12.61
N THR A 177 -13.37 -4.22 -11.52
CA THR A 177 -13.54 -3.48 -10.26
C THR A 177 -13.43 -4.42 -9.05
N GLY A 178 -13.35 -3.85 -7.85
CA GLY A 178 -13.37 -4.60 -6.59
C GLY A 178 -12.14 -5.47 -6.36
N GLN A 179 -10.97 -5.01 -6.79
CA GLN A 179 -9.77 -5.82 -6.83
C GLN A 179 -9.24 -6.18 -5.46
N MET A 180 -8.95 -7.45 -5.38
CA MET A 180 -8.08 -8.03 -4.39
C MET A 180 -6.74 -8.35 -5.08
N GLY A 181 -5.84 -7.38 -5.18
CA GLY A 181 -4.53 -7.57 -5.79
C GLY A 181 -4.24 -6.67 -7.00
N GLU A 182 -3.29 -7.07 -7.83
CA GLU A 182 -2.92 -6.33 -9.05
C GLU A 182 -3.60 -6.93 -10.27
N PRO A 183 -4.62 -6.28 -10.84
CA PRO A 183 -5.30 -6.79 -12.01
C PRO A 183 -4.57 -6.50 -13.32
N ALA A 184 -3.35 -5.95 -13.29
CA ALA A 184 -2.61 -5.55 -14.49
C ALA A 184 -2.49 -6.69 -15.52
N GLU A 185 -2.17 -7.91 -15.06
CA GLU A 185 -2.09 -9.07 -15.93
C GLU A 185 -3.47 -9.45 -16.51
N LEU A 186 -4.53 -9.37 -15.70
CA LEU A 186 -5.89 -9.61 -16.17
C LEU A 186 -6.30 -8.58 -17.21
N ILE A 187 -6.00 -7.30 -16.98
CA ILE A 187 -6.28 -6.20 -17.92
C ILE A 187 -5.57 -6.48 -19.25
N ALA A 188 -4.26 -6.73 -19.22
CA ALA A 188 -3.46 -7.01 -20.40
C ALA A 188 -4.01 -8.22 -21.18
N ARG A 189 -4.39 -9.29 -20.51
CA ARG A 189 -4.99 -10.48 -21.15
C ARG A 189 -6.33 -10.19 -21.81
N LEU A 190 -7.18 -9.41 -21.16
CA LEU A 190 -8.46 -9.00 -21.72
C LEU A 190 -8.26 -8.12 -22.96
N GLU A 191 -7.31 -7.20 -22.94
CA GLU A 191 -6.96 -6.33 -24.07
C GLU A 191 -6.36 -7.12 -25.23
N GLU A 192 -5.46 -8.08 -24.98
CA GLU A 192 -4.91 -8.99 -25.99
C GLU A 192 -6.01 -9.77 -26.71
N THR A 193 -7.11 -10.10 -26.03
CA THR A 193 -8.27 -10.77 -26.62
C THR A 193 -9.24 -9.82 -27.32
N GLY A 194 -8.91 -8.54 -27.43
CA GLY A 194 -9.63 -7.55 -28.21
C GLY A 194 -10.76 -6.84 -27.45
N ASN A 195 -10.76 -6.90 -26.13
CA ASN A 195 -11.73 -6.15 -25.31
C ASN A 195 -11.24 -4.72 -25.04
N ALA A 196 -12.16 -3.78 -24.90
CA ALA A 196 -11.89 -2.48 -24.30
C ALA A 196 -12.13 -2.59 -22.78
N VAL A 197 -11.06 -2.51 -22.00
CA VAL A 197 -11.10 -2.77 -20.56
C VAL A 197 -11.16 -1.46 -19.79
N TYR A 198 -12.06 -1.37 -18.82
CA TYR A 198 -12.30 -0.19 -17.96
C TYR A 198 -12.03 -0.55 -16.50
N PRO A 199 -10.79 -0.47 -16.04
CA PRO A 199 -10.46 -0.73 -14.65
C PRO A 199 -10.88 0.46 -13.77
N LEU A 200 -11.64 0.17 -12.71
CA LEU A 200 -12.04 1.12 -11.69
C LEU A 200 -11.44 0.72 -10.34
N ARG A 201 -10.88 1.66 -9.61
CA ARG A 201 -10.26 1.37 -8.32
C ARG A 201 -11.27 0.88 -7.30
N ASN A 202 -12.46 1.45 -7.29
CA ASN A 202 -13.54 0.99 -6.42
C ASN A 202 -14.91 1.46 -6.95
N LEU A 203 -15.90 0.54 -6.92
CA LEU A 203 -17.31 0.87 -6.99
C LEU A 203 -17.87 0.68 -5.57
N GLN A 204 -17.99 1.75 -4.81
CA GLN A 204 -18.84 1.78 -3.62
C GLN A 204 -20.22 2.33 -3.96
#